data_b49c08ddc690a7450b4e532e3a27ac4f
#
_entry.id   b49c08ddc690a7450b4e532e3a27ac4f
#
_cell.length_a   1.000
_cell.length_b   1.000
_cell.length_c   1.000
_cell.angle_alpha   90.00
_cell.angle_beta   90.00
_cell.angle_gamma   90.00
#
_symmetry.space_group_name_H-M   'P 1'
#
loop_
_entity.id
_entity.type
_entity.pdbx_description
1 polymer ?
#
loop_
_entity_poly.entity_id
_entity_poly.type
_entity_poly.pdbx_seq_one_letter_code
_entity_poly.pdbx_strand_id
1 'polypeptide(L)'
;MADELLVGTVAAAEQQPGARAPALLLTLDLGTYGTAQAVLPGQHDPDDIRDTQLVCRREDDGAIVVAAHSHGKGMVPLRPDVEVEPGTLVS
;
A
#
# COMPACT_ATOMS: atom_id res chain seq x y z
N MET A 1 19.34 -4.32 -4.70
CA MET A 1 19.05 -2.92 -4.72
C MET A 1 17.67 -2.67 -4.20
N ALA A 2 17.49 -1.51 -3.68
CA ALA A 2 16.34 -1.19 -2.86
C ALA A 2 15.06 -0.88 -3.60
N ASP A 3 15.06 -0.94 -4.92
CA ASP A 3 13.95 -0.38 -5.68
C ASP A 3 13.01 -1.40 -6.29
N GLU A 4 13.02 -2.61 -5.72
CA GLU A 4 12.09 -3.63 -6.20
C GLU A 4 10.65 -3.27 -5.84
N LEU A 5 9.78 -3.39 -6.82
CA LEU A 5 8.35 -3.24 -6.60
C LEU A 5 7.74 -4.62 -6.43
N LEU A 6 6.78 -4.70 -5.54
CA LEU A 6 6.09 -5.96 -5.28
C LEU A 6 4.65 -5.69 -4.91
N VAL A 7 3.85 -6.75 -4.92
CA VAL A 7 2.45 -6.66 -4.59
C VAL A 7 2.27 -7.04 -3.12
N GLY A 8 1.57 -6.18 -2.37
CA GLY A 8 1.20 -6.48 -1.00
C GLY A 8 -0.30 -6.58 -0.87
N THR A 9 -0.76 -7.48 -0.01
CA THR A 9 -2.17 -7.56 0.34
C THR A 9 -2.39 -6.78 1.62
N VAL A 10 -3.41 -5.92 1.63
CA VAL A 10 -3.70 -5.09 2.80
C VAL A 10 -4.37 -5.96 3.86
N ALA A 11 -3.61 -6.33 4.88
CA ALA A 11 -4.13 -7.17 5.97
C ALA A 11 -4.90 -6.35 6.99
N ALA A 12 -4.54 -5.08 7.17
CA ALA A 12 -5.22 -4.19 8.10
C ALA A 12 -5.10 -2.76 7.60
N ALA A 13 -6.11 -1.96 7.88
CA ALA A 13 -6.12 -0.55 7.52
C ALA A 13 -6.86 0.22 8.60
N GLU A 14 -6.29 1.36 9.02
CA GLU A 14 -6.95 2.20 10.01
C GLU A 14 -6.58 3.66 9.78
N GLN A 15 -7.38 4.56 10.28
CA GLN A 15 -7.07 5.98 10.22
C GLN A 15 -5.79 6.23 11.01
N GLN A 16 -4.88 7.00 10.44
CA GLN A 16 -3.63 7.31 11.14
C GLN A 16 -3.88 8.35 12.22
N PRO A 17 -3.64 8.00 13.50
CA PRO A 17 -3.88 8.97 14.59
C PRO A 17 -2.89 10.12 14.50
N GLY A 18 -3.38 11.33 14.79
CA GLY A 18 -2.53 12.50 14.84
C GLY A 18 -2.07 13.05 13.51
N ALA A 19 -2.51 12.47 12.40
CA ALA A 19 -2.15 12.99 11.09
C ALA A 19 -2.82 14.34 10.85
N ARG A 20 -2.07 15.26 10.26
CA ARG A 20 -2.62 16.59 9.94
C ARG A 20 -3.60 16.54 8.79
N ALA A 21 -3.43 15.62 7.89
CA ALA A 21 -4.29 15.41 6.75
C ALA A 21 -4.76 13.96 6.78
N PRO A 22 -5.90 13.65 6.15
CA PRO A 22 -6.38 12.27 6.14
C PRO A 22 -5.33 11.32 5.57
N ALA A 23 -5.14 10.21 6.25
CA ALA A 23 -4.22 9.15 5.81
C ALA A 23 -4.60 7.85 6.49
N LEU A 24 -4.31 6.75 5.85
CA LEU A 24 -4.49 5.42 6.43
C LEU A 24 -3.14 4.82 6.78
N LEU A 25 -3.09 4.15 7.92
CA LEU A 25 -1.96 3.31 8.27
C LEU A 25 -2.32 1.90 7.84
N LEU A 26 -1.51 1.33 6.97
CA LEU A 26 -1.75 0.01 6.39
C LEU A 26 -0.74 -0.99 6.94
N THR A 27 -1.21 -2.21 7.14
CA THR A 27 -0.33 -3.35 7.34
C THR A 27 -0.41 -4.21 6.09
N LEU A 28 0.72 -4.37 5.43
CA LEU A 28 0.78 -5.09 4.16
C LEU A 28 1.39 -6.46 4.36
N ASP A 29 0.72 -7.48 3.84
CA ASP A 29 1.28 -8.82 3.78
C ASP A 29 2.09 -8.92 2.50
N LEU A 30 3.38 -9.13 2.63
CA LEU A 30 4.31 -9.22 1.52
C LEU A 30 4.77 -10.66 1.27
N GLY A 31 4.00 -11.63 1.74
CA GLY A 31 4.32 -13.04 1.53
C GLY A 31 5.60 -13.44 2.23
N THR A 32 6.53 -14.02 1.49
CA THR A 32 7.80 -14.47 2.05
C THR A 32 8.66 -13.34 2.60
N TYR A 33 8.36 -12.09 2.23
CA TYR A 33 9.08 -10.93 2.77
C TYR A 33 8.52 -10.46 4.11
N GLY A 34 7.46 -11.12 4.61
CA GLY A 34 6.86 -10.75 5.89
C GLY A 34 5.81 -9.68 5.76
N THR A 35 5.63 -8.89 6.81
CA THR A 35 4.69 -7.79 6.81
C THR A 35 5.44 -6.47 6.93
N ALA A 36 4.80 -5.41 6.44
CA ALA A 36 5.36 -4.07 6.55
C ALA A 36 4.23 -3.07 6.72
N GLN A 37 4.55 -1.95 7.34
CA GLN A 37 3.59 -0.86 7.48
C GLN A 37 3.84 0.19 6.42
N ALA A 38 2.77 0.80 5.95
CA ALA A 38 2.83 1.87 4.97
C ALA A 38 1.76 2.90 5.28
N VAL A 39 1.99 4.13 4.85
CA VAL A 39 1.01 5.20 4.99
C VAL A 39 0.44 5.49 3.61
N LEU A 40 -0.88 5.49 3.51
CA LEU A 40 -1.58 5.87 2.27
C LEU A 40 -2.21 7.23 2.49
N PRO A 41 -1.62 8.30 1.92
CA PRO A 41 -2.20 9.63 2.07
C PRO A 41 -3.52 9.74 1.31
N GLY A 42 -4.39 10.59 1.80
CA GLY A 42 -5.65 10.88 1.15
C GLY A 42 -6.83 10.35 1.95
N GLN A 43 -8.01 10.69 1.47
CA GLN A 43 -9.23 10.30 2.16
C GLN A 43 -9.74 9.00 1.56
N HIS A 44 -9.55 7.92 2.31
CA HIS A 44 -9.96 6.58 1.90
C HIS A 44 -10.72 5.92 3.02
N ASP A 45 -11.68 5.07 2.66
CA ASP A 45 -12.39 4.26 3.64
C ASP A 45 -11.54 3.02 3.94
N PRO A 46 -11.17 2.79 5.22
CA PRO A 46 -10.39 1.60 5.55
C PRO A 46 -11.04 0.29 5.11
N ASP A 47 -12.36 0.23 5.13
CA ASP A 47 -13.07 -0.99 4.73
C ASP A 47 -12.96 -1.26 3.24
N ASP A 48 -12.81 -0.21 2.42
CA ASP A 48 -12.64 -0.38 0.98
C ASP A 48 -11.22 -0.82 0.61
N ILE A 49 -10.26 -0.53 1.46
CA ILE A 49 -8.86 -0.84 1.20
C ILE A 49 -8.48 -2.21 1.75
N ARG A 50 -9.09 -2.61 2.87
CA ARG A 50 -8.75 -3.89 3.51
C ARG A 50 -9.01 -5.05 2.54
N ASP A 51 -8.10 -6.00 2.52
CA ASP A 51 -8.14 -7.20 1.67
C ASP A 51 -7.92 -6.92 0.18
N THR A 52 -7.61 -5.67 -0.19
CA THR A 52 -7.21 -5.39 -1.57
C THR A 52 -5.70 -5.53 -1.70
N GLN A 53 -5.22 -5.52 -2.94
CA GLN A 53 -3.80 -5.60 -3.21
C GLN A 53 -3.30 -4.28 -3.78
N LEU A 54 -2.11 -3.89 -3.37
CA LEU A 54 -1.47 -2.66 -3.83
C LEU A 54 -0.05 -2.95 -4.26
N VAL A 55 0.44 -2.16 -5.20
CA VAL A 55 1.86 -2.20 -5.57
C VAL A 55 2.62 -1.33 -4.57
N CYS A 56 3.71 -1.86 -4.04
CA CYS A 56 4.52 -1.12 -3.07
C CYS A 56 6.00 -1.37 -3.30
N ARG A 57 6.81 -0.55 -2.65
CA ARG A 57 8.26 -0.68 -2.63
C ARG A 57 8.71 -0.89 -1.20
N ARG A 58 9.53 -1.91 -0.98
CA ARG A 58 10.06 -2.17 0.36
C ARG A 58 11.09 -1.12 0.74
N GLU A 59 11.03 -0.71 2.00
CA GLU A 59 12.01 0.18 2.63
C GLU A 59 12.54 -0.49 3.87
N ASP A 60 13.61 0.07 4.46
CA ASP A 60 14.21 -0.51 5.66
C ASP A 60 13.22 -0.57 6.82
N ASP A 61 12.38 0.45 6.96
CA ASP A 61 11.47 0.58 8.09
C ASP A 61 10.00 0.38 7.71
N GLY A 62 9.73 -0.20 6.56
CA GLY A 62 8.36 -0.40 6.15
C GLY A 62 8.23 -0.51 4.65
N ALA A 63 7.17 0.07 4.11
CA ALA A 63 6.92 0.05 2.68
C ALA A 63 6.31 1.37 2.24
N ILE A 64 6.48 1.68 0.96
CA ILE A 64 5.88 2.86 0.35
C ILE A 64 4.92 2.37 -0.72
N VAL A 65 3.68 2.81 -0.64
CA VAL A 65 2.67 2.51 -1.66
C VAL A 65 3.00 3.29 -2.91
N VAL A 66 3.05 2.60 -4.04
CA VAL A 66 3.25 3.24 -5.33
C VAL A 66 1.91 3.77 -5.81
N ALA A 67 1.88 5.03 -6.19
CA ALA A 67 0.62 5.67 -6.57
C ALA A 67 0.84 6.59 -7.75
N ALA A 68 -0.22 6.76 -8.53
CA ALA A 68 -0.26 7.77 -9.58
C ALA A 68 -0.85 9.04 -9.00
N HIS A 69 -0.33 10.19 -9.44
CA HIS A 69 -0.83 11.47 -8.97
C HIS A 69 -1.78 12.04 -10.02
N SER A 70 -3.06 12.01 -9.71
CA SER A 70 -4.11 12.46 -10.62
C SER A 70 -4.53 13.88 -10.29
N HIS A 71 -4.71 14.69 -11.30
CA HIS A 71 -5.16 16.08 -11.12
C HIS A 71 -6.48 16.19 -10.36
N GLY A 72 -7.43 15.35 -10.67
CA GLY A 72 -8.74 15.45 -10.08
C GLY A 72 -8.98 14.55 -8.88
N LYS A 73 -8.12 13.54 -8.68
CA LYS A 73 -8.36 12.50 -7.69
C LYS A 73 -7.26 12.37 -6.65
N GLY A 74 -6.18 13.14 -6.79
CA GLY A 74 -5.05 13.06 -5.87
C GLY A 74 -4.23 11.79 -6.07
N MET A 75 -3.84 11.18 -4.96
CA MET A 75 -3.02 9.98 -4.99
C MET A 75 -3.90 8.76 -5.24
N VAL A 76 -3.64 8.07 -6.34
CA VAL A 76 -4.38 6.86 -6.71
C VAL A 76 -3.41 5.69 -6.61
N PRO A 77 -3.58 4.80 -5.63
CA PRO A 77 -2.66 3.68 -5.48
C PRO A 77 -2.78 2.72 -6.67
N LEU A 78 -1.63 2.18 -7.06
CA LEU A 78 -1.59 1.21 -8.15
C LEU A 78 -1.93 -0.17 -7.63
N ARG A 79 -2.65 -0.93 -8.44
CA ARG A 79 -3.12 -2.26 -8.08
C ARG A 79 -2.83 -3.23 -9.21
N PRO A 80 -2.62 -4.52 -8.89
CA PRO A 80 -2.54 -5.52 -9.96
C PRO A 80 -3.92 -5.68 -10.60
N ASP A 81 -3.91 -6.01 -11.88
CA ASP A 81 -5.15 -6.21 -12.63
C ASP A 81 -5.93 -7.42 -12.13
N VAL A 82 -5.23 -8.44 -11.68
CA VAL A 82 -5.83 -9.63 -11.10
C VAL A 82 -5.12 -9.94 -9.78
N GLU A 83 -5.78 -10.69 -8.93
CA GLU A 83 -5.19 -11.08 -7.66
C GLU A 83 -3.99 -12.00 -7.90
N VAL A 84 -2.90 -11.73 -7.21
CA VAL A 84 -1.68 -12.53 -7.26
C VAL A 84 -1.23 -12.85 -5.85
N GLU A 85 -0.25 -13.70 -5.70
CA GLU A 85 0.26 -14.00 -4.36
C GLU A 85 0.97 -12.79 -3.77
N PRO A 86 0.79 -12.53 -2.46
CA PRO A 86 1.52 -11.45 -1.80
C PRO A 86 3.02 -11.65 -1.96
N GLY A 87 3.73 -10.56 -2.22
CA GLY A 87 5.16 -10.62 -2.46
C GLY A 87 5.56 -10.87 -3.90
N THR A 88 4.58 -11.00 -4.81
CA THR A 88 4.90 -11.12 -6.23
C THR A 88 5.65 -9.89 -6.69
N LEU A 89 6.80 -10.11 -7.34
CA LEU A 89 7.62 -9.01 -7.85
C LEU A 89 7.01 -8.44 -9.13
N VAL A 90 7.10 -7.13 -9.24
CA VAL A 90 6.69 -6.41 -10.44
C VAL A 90 7.91 -6.24 -11.32
N SER A 91 7.83 -6.68 -12.54
CA SER A 91 8.95 -6.59 -13.47
C SER A 91 8.60 -5.79 -14.70
#